data_e613f66eec12f8cf8a29f5207523567f
#
_entry.id   e613f66eec12f8cf8a29f5207523567f
#
_cell.length_a   1.000
_cell.length_b   1.000
_cell.length_c   1.000
_cell.angle_alpha   90.00
_cell.angle_beta   90.00
_cell.angle_gamma   90.00
#
_symmetry.space_group_name_H-M   'P 1'
#
loop_
_entity.id
_entity.type
_entity.pdbx_description
1 polymer ?
#
loop_
_entity_poly.entity_id
_entity_poly.type
_entity_poly.pdbx_seq_one_letter_code
_entity_poly.pdbx_strand_id
1 'polypeptide(L)'
;MMFDHNLFDSYRTLLQSTDLQRAYQEFIRWFRYLRSQLERQMPDFRFQNGISENAMDYAYFSFFSQMLKENNLKLVVVFVHKSFQLEVWLSGTNRSAQCRWADRMRDHLLPMGMEATDDPEHTDYLVRLPVQVDLPDGDAAVAAVKVAAEKLAGVLL
;
A
#
# COMPACT_ATOMS: atom_id res chain seq x y z
N MET A 1 26.66 5.22 -23.31
CA MET A 1 26.00 5.68 -22.09
C MET A 1 26.60 5.02 -20.87
N MET A 2 26.95 5.79 -19.87
CA MET A 2 27.55 5.27 -18.63
C MET A 2 26.54 5.34 -17.49
N PHE A 3 26.47 4.27 -16.74
CA PHE A 3 25.69 4.21 -15.49
C PHE A 3 26.61 4.43 -14.31
N ASP A 4 26.05 4.65 -13.12
CA ASP A 4 26.82 4.93 -11.91
C ASP A 4 27.60 3.69 -11.46
N HIS A 5 28.91 3.75 -11.64
CA HIS A 5 29.82 2.66 -11.33
C HIS A 5 29.85 2.32 -9.85
N ASN A 6 29.81 3.34 -8.98
CA ASN A 6 29.84 3.14 -7.54
C ASN A 6 28.58 2.46 -7.02
N LEU A 7 27.43 2.81 -7.59
CA LEU A 7 26.16 2.15 -7.22
C LEU A 7 26.16 0.69 -7.67
N PHE A 8 26.69 0.37 -8.85
CA PHE A 8 26.82 -1.02 -9.27
C PHE A 8 27.75 -1.82 -8.34
N ASP A 9 28.87 -1.23 -7.91
CA ASP A 9 29.79 -1.87 -6.96
C ASP A 9 29.10 -2.11 -5.61
N SER A 10 28.33 -1.14 -5.12
CA SER A 10 27.55 -1.28 -3.88
C SER A 10 26.54 -2.41 -4.00
N TYR A 11 25.81 -2.46 -5.12
CA TYR A 11 24.82 -3.51 -5.36
C TYR A 11 25.45 -4.89 -5.37
N ARG A 12 26.55 -5.05 -6.10
CA ARG A 12 27.31 -6.32 -6.13
C ARG A 12 27.79 -6.73 -4.74
N THR A 13 28.38 -5.81 -3.99
CA THR A 13 28.89 -6.07 -2.65
C THR A 13 27.77 -6.52 -1.71
N LEU A 14 26.65 -5.82 -1.73
CA LEU A 14 25.50 -6.17 -0.90
C LEU A 14 24.94 -7.56 -1.26
N LEU A 15 24.82 -7.88 -2.54
CA LEU A 15 24.35 -9.19 -2.98
C LEU A 15 25.31 -10.33 -2.60
N GLN A 16 26.62 -10.10 -2.74
CA GLN A 16 27.62 -11.14 -2.53
C GLN A 16 28.02 -11.31 -1.06
N SER A 17 27.94 -10.26 -0.25
CA SER A 17 28.47 -10.24 1.11
C SER A 17 27.42 -10.14 2.21
N THR A 18 26.14 -10.02 1.85
CA THR A 18 25.05 -9.90 2.83
C THR A 18 23.88 -10.80 2.46
N ASP A 19 22.89 -10.85 3.34
CA ASP A 19 21.65 -11.59 3.12
C ASP A 19 20.61 -10.80 2.31
N LEU A 20 21.01 -9.73 1.62
CA LEU A 20 20.06 -8.84 0.93
C LEU A 20 19.09 -9.61 0.02
N GLN A 21 19.62 -10.49 -0.83
CA GLN A 21 18.77 -11.27 -1.76
C GLN A 21 17.77 -12.15 -1.02
N ARG A 22 18.24 -12.88 -0.01
CA ARG A 22 17.38 -13.75 0.80
C ARG A 22 16.34 -12.95 1.58
N ALA A 23 16.75 -11.82 2.13
CA ALA A 23 15.86 -10.93 2.88
C ALA A 23 14.75 -10.37 1.98
N TYR A 24 15.11 -9.94 0.77
CA TYR A 24 14.13 -9.45 -0.20
C TYR A 24 13.15 -10.54 -0.64
N GLN A 25 13.65 -11.77 -0.87
CA GLN A 25 12.81 -12.90 -1.23
C GLN A 25 11.84 -13.26 -0.09
N GLU A 26 12.28 -13.16 1.16
CA GLU A 26 11.42 -13.36 2.33
C GLU A 26 10.35 -12.27 2.42
N PHE A 27 10.71 -11.02 2.15
CA PHE A 27 9.74 -9.93 2.07
C PHE A 27 8.67 -10.20 1.02
N ILE A 28 9.05 -10.64 -0.17
CA ILE A 28 8.10 -10.96 -1.24
C ILE A 28 7.17 -12.10 -0.81
N ARG A 29 7.72 -13.13 -0.16
CA ARG A 29 6.93 -14.25 0.35
C ARG A 29 5.90 -13.77 1.38
N TRP A 30 6.33 -12.90 2.29
CA TRP A 30 5.46 -12.30 3.30
C TRP A 30 4.36 -11.46 2.68
N PHE A 31 4.69 -10.63 1.71
CA PHE A 31 3.73 -9.72 1.08
C PHE A 31 2.68 -10.47 0.25
N ARG A 32 3.09 -11.55 -0.43
CA ARG A 32 2.15 -12.45 -1.11
C ARG A 32 1.22 -13.16 -0.14
N TYR A 33 1.75 -13.59 0.99
CA TYR A 33 0.95 -14.19 2.05
C TYR A 33 -0.11 -13.22 2.56
N LEU A 34 0.28 -11.99 2.84
CA LEU A 34 -0.62 -10.92 3.29
C LEU A 34 -1.78 -10.75 2.30
N ARG A 35 -1.47 -10.59 1.02
CA ARG A 35 -2.50 -10.46 -0.03
C ARG A 35 -3.43 -11.67 -0.09
N SER A 36 -2.87 -12.84 -0.10
CA SER A 36 -3.63 -14.10 -0.20
C SER A 36 -4.61 -14.27 0.96
N GLN A 37 -4.16 -13.99 2.17
CA GLN A 37 -5.01 -14.11 3.35
C GLN A 37 -6.11 -13.04 3.39
N LEU A 38 -5.79 -11.83 3.00
CA LEU A 38 -6.79 -10.75 2.91
C LEU A 38 -7.87 -11.09 1.88
N GLU A 39 -7.48 -11.61 0.72
CA GLU A 39 -8.44 -12.04 -0.31
C GLU A 39 -9.40 -13.10 0.23
N ARG A 40 -8.89 -14.04 1.01
CA ARG A 40 -9.73 -15.09 1.62
C ARG A 40 -10.65 -14.55 2.71
N GLN A 41 -10.18 -13.58 3.50
CA GLN A 41 -10.92 -13.05 4.66
C GLN A 41 -11.84 -11.89 4.32
N MET A 42 -11.73 -11.35 3.12
CA MET A 42 -12.52 -10.19 2.66
C MET A 42 -13.27 -10.54 1.38
N PRO A 43 -14.25 -11.47 1.45
CA PRO A 43 -14.93 -11.97 0.25
C PRO A 43 -15.78 -10.94 -0.48
N ASP A 44 -16.16 -9.84 0.21
CA ASP A 44 -16.91 -8.74 -0.40
C ASP A 44 -16.03 -7.78 -1.19
N PHE A 45 -14.71 -8.01 -1.17
CA PHE A 45 -13.75 -7.19 -1.92
C PHE A 45 -13.16 -7.99 -3.06
N ARG A 46 -12.98 -7.31 -4.18
CA ARG A 46 -12.35 -7.87 -5.37
C ARG A 46 -10.90 -7.42 -5.44
N PHE A 47 -9.98 -8.38 -5.40
CA PHE A 47 -8.54 -8.11 -5.48
C PHE A 47 -8.11 -8.09 -6.94
N GLN A 48 -7.33 -7.06 -7.30
CA GLN A 48 -6.83 -6.86 -8.65
C GLN A 48 -5.42 -7.42 -8.76
N ASN A 49 -5.12 -8.14 -9.84
CA ASN A 49 -3.78 -8.62 -10.16
C ASN A 49 -3.07 -9.31 -8.98
N GLY A 50 -1.75 -9.50 -9.09
CA GLY A 50 -0.91 -9.92 -7.97
C GLY A 50 -0.32 -8.73 -7.24
N ILE A 51 0.75 -8.96 -6.49
CA ILE A 51 1.54 -7.88 -5.92
C ILE A 51 2.34 -7.19 -7.03
N SER A 52 2.54 -5.89 -6.87
CA SER A 52 3.41 -5.10 -7.73
C SER A 52 4.61 -4.61 -6.93
N GLU A 53 5.78 -4.67 -7.52
CA GLU A 53 7.04 -4.21 -6.96
C GLU A 53 7.59 -3.10 -7.84
N ASN A 54 7.94 -1.97 -7.26
CA ASN A 54 8.40 -0.81 -8.00
C ASN A 54 9.83 -0.43 -7.60
N ALA A 55 10.79 -1.24 -8.04
CA ALA A 55 12.22 -0.96 -7.87
C ALA A 55 12.62 -0.59 -6.43
N MET A 56 12.07 -1.27 -5.45
CA MET A 56 12.30 -1.04 -4.01
C MET A 56 11.81 0.32 -3.49
N ASP A 57 11.00 1.04 -4.24
CA ASP A 57 10.30 2.21 -3.71
C ASP A 57 9.07 1.75 -2.92
N TYR A 58 8.14 1.13 -3.62
CA TYR A 58 6.90 0.61 -3.05
C TYR A 58 6.64 -0.80 -3.53
N ALA A 59 6.10 -1.63 -2.64
CA ALA A 59 5.38 -2.83 -3.02
C ALA A 59 3.90 -2.59 -2.72
N TYR A 60 3.00 -3.05 -3.58
CA TYR A 60 1.58 -2.80 -3.38
C TYR A 60 0.68 -3.83 -4.04
N PHE A 61 -0.55 -3.91 -3.57
CA PHE A 61 -1.66 -4.57 -4.24
C PHE A 61 -2.95 -3.82 -3.92
N SER A 62 -3.93 -3.91 -4.82
CA SER A 62 -5.16 -3.13 -4.71
C SER A 62 -6.40 -4.00 -4.75
N PHE A 63 -7.48 -3.48 -4.17
CA PHE A 63 -8.77 -4.14 -4.13
C PHE A 63 -9.88 -3.12 -3.90
N PHE A 64 -11.10 -3.54 -4.20
CA PHE A 64 -12.27 -2.67 -4.06
C PHE A 64 -13.52 -3.48 -3.77
N SER A 65 -14.47 -2.88 -3.07
CA SER A 65 -15.85 -3.36 -2.96
C SER A 65 -16.68 -2.77 -4.09
N GLN A 66 -17.89 -3.28 -4.28
CA GLN A 66 -18.82 -2.72 -5.27
C GLN A 66 -19.10 -1.24 -4.99
N MET A 67 -19.27 -0.89 -3.72
CA MET A 67 -19.53 0.49 -3.31
C MET A 67 -18.35 1.41 -3.62
N LEU A 68 -17.12 0.97 -3.35
CA LEU A 68 -15.93 1.75 -3.71
C LEU A 68 -15.82 1.93 -5.21
N LYS A 69 -16.05 0.86 -5.98
CA LYS A 69 -15.99 0.91 -7.44
C LYS A 69 -17.01 1.92 -8.00
N GLU A 70 -18.22 1.91 -7.49
CA GLU A 70 -19.27 2.84 -7.93
C GLU A 70 -18.90 4.30 -7.63
N ASN A 71 -18.05 4.53 -6.63
CA ASN A 71 -17.58 5.85 -6.24
C ASN A 71 -16.20 6.19 -6.82
N ASN A 72 -15.69 5.38 -7.74
CA ASN A 72 -14.37 5.54 -8.37
C ASN A 72 -13.23 5.58 -7.35
N LEU A 73 -13.33 4.70 -6.35
CA LEU A 73 -12.36 4.55 -5.27
C LEU A 73 -11.85 3.12 -5.23
N LYS A 74 -10.64 2.96 -4.69
CA LYS A 74 -10.04 1.66 -4.41
C LYS A 74 -9.21 1.74 -3.14
N LEU A 75 -8.91 0.59 -2.56
CA LEU A 75 -7.97 0.46 -1.47
C LEU A 75 -6.65 -0.12 -2.00
N VAL A 76 -5.56 0.34 -1.45
CA VAL A 76 -4.22 -0.13 -1.80
C VAL A 76 -3.46 -0.43 -0.52
N VAL A 77 -2.93 -1.64 -0.41
CA VAL A 77 -1.99 -1.97 0.65
C VAL A 77 -0.59 -1.68 0.11
N VAL A 78 0.15 -0.86 0.81
CA VAL A 78 1.43 -0.35 0.36
C VAL A 78 2.51 -0.61 1.41
N PHE A 79 3.64 -1.14 0.97
CA PHE A 79 4.83 -1.18 1.79
C PHE A 79 5.84 -0.19 1.23
N VAL A 80 6.24 0.77 2.05
CA VAL A 80 7.22 1.80 1.68
C VAL A 80 8.58 1.33 2.16
N HIS A 81 9.44 0.90 1.24
CA HIS A 81 10.73 0.30 1.61
C HIS A 81 11.61 1.27 2.40
N LYS A 82 11.73 2.52 1.95
CA LYS A 82 12.63 3.49 2.58
C LYS A 82 12.31 3.74 4.06
N SER A 83 11.04 3.88 4.39
CA SER A 83 10.59 4.09 5.77
C SER A 83 10.31 2.76 6.49
N PHE A 84 10.37 1.65 5.77
CA PHE A 84 10.07 0.32 6.27
C PHE A 84 8.69 0.26 6.92
N GLN A 85 7.69 0.82 6.24
CA GLN A 85 6.36 1.03 6.81
C GLN A 85 5.27 0.43 5.94
N LEU A 86 4.35 -0.28 6.60
CA LEU A 86 3.14 -0.81 6.00
C LEU A 86 2.03 0.23 6.14
N GLU A 87 1.31 0.49 5.07
CA GLU A 87 0.21 1.45 5.04
C GLU A 87 -0.96 0.89 4.23
N VAL A 88 -2.15 1.41 4.51
CA VAL A 88 -3.31 1.20 3.65
C VAL A 88 -3.74 2.58 3.14
N TRP A 89 -3.97 2.67 1.85
CA TRP A 89 -4.38 3.90 1.19
C TRP A 89 -5.78 3.76 0.61
N LEU A 90 -6.58 4.80 0.76
CA LEU A 90 -7.79 4.99 -0.03
C LEU A 90 -7.40 5.90 -1.19
N SER A 91 -7.62 5.46 -2.41
CA SER A 91 -7.17 6.16 -3.61
C SER A 91 -8.31 6.30 -4.63
N GLY A 92 -8.30 7.37 -5.40
CA GLY A 92 -9.15 7.47 -6.58
C GLY A 92 -8.67 6.48 -7.65
N THR A 93 -9.58 5.97 -8.45
CA THR A 93 -9.23 5.06 -9.56
C THR A 93 -8.45 5.78 -10.67
N ASN A 94 -8.54 7.11 -10.70
CA ASN A 94 -7.74 7.98 -11.57
C ASN A 94 -7.58 9.34 -10.89
N ARG A 95 -6.75 10.21 -11.47
CA ARG A 95 -6.47 11.54 -10.90
C ARG A 95 -7.71 12.42 -10.83
N SER A 96 -8.58 12.34 -11.82
CA SER A 96 -9.82 13.11 -11.84
C SER A 96 -10.73 12.75 -10.67
N ALA A 97 -10.93 11.46 -10.42
CA ALA A 97 -11.71 10.98 -9.28
C ALA A 97 -11.07 11.40 -7.96
N GLN A 98 -9.75 11.28 -7.85
CA GLN A 98 -9.02 11.65 -6.64
C GLN A 98 -9.19 13.13 -6.30
N CYS A 99 -9.06 14.01 -7.30
CA CYS A 99 -9.26 15.44 -7.10
C CYS A 99 -10.68 15.80 -6.70
N ARG A 100 -11.69 15.15 -7.30
CA ARG A 100 -13.09 15.36 -6.93
C ARG A 100 -13.35 14.98 -5.47
N TRP A 101 -12.84 13.82 -5.05
CA TRP A 101 -13.00 13.36 -3.68
C TRP A 101 -12.22 14.23 -2.69
N ALA A 102 -11.03 14.69 -3.05
CA ALA A 102 -10.25 15.61 -2.23
C ALA A 102 -11.02 16.89 -1.95
N ASP A 103 -11.69 17.45 -2.98
CA ASP A 103 -12.53 18.63 -2.83
C ASP A 103 -13.72 18.38 -1.89
N ARG A 104 -14.39 17.23 -2.05
CA ARG A 104 -15.55 16.88 -1.23
C ARG A 104 -15.19 16.67 0.23
N MET A 105 -14.00 16.13 0.52
CA MET A 105 -13.58 15.80 1.89
C MET A 105 -12.80 16.93 2.57
N ARG A 106 -12.61 18.05 1.93
CA ARG A 106 -11.76 19.14 2.43
C ARG A 106 -12.07 19.52 3.87
N ASP A 107 -13.35 19.54 4.26
CA ASP A 107 -13.81 19.91 5.59
C ASP A 107 -14.16 18.70 6.46
N HIS A 108 -13.85 17.48 6.01
CA HIS A 108 -14.11 16.27 6.80
C HIS A 108 -13.08 16.11 7.91
N LEU A 109 -13.59 15.82 9.11
CA LEU A 109 -12.73 15.37 10.21
C LEU A 109 -12.43 13.89 10.03
N LEU A 110 -11.16 13.57 9.82
CA LEU A 110 -10.72 12.18 9.69
C LEU A 110 -10.44 11.56 11.05
N PRO A 111 -10.69 10.26 11.21
CA PRO A 111 -10.26 9.53 12.41
C PRO A 111 -8.76 9.65 12.66
N MET A 112 -8.36 9.50 13.93
CA MET A 112 -6.96 9.56 14.33
C MET A 112 -6.10 8.58 13.52
N GLY A 113 -4.93 9.03 13.08
CA GLY A 113 -3.99 8.24 12.29
C GLY A 113 -4.19 8.33 10.79
N MET A 114 -5.36 8.76 10.34
CA MET A 114 -5.61 8.97 8.92
C MET A 114 -5.14 10.36 8.49
N GLU A 115 -4.50 10.39 7.33
CA GLU A 115 -3.94 11.62 6.77
C GLU A 115 -4.41 11.81 5.35
N ALA A 116 -5.10 12.92 5.10
CA ALA A 116 -5.55 13.29 3.76
C ALA A 116 -4.41 13.89 2.96
N THR A 117 -4.43 13.68 1.65
CA THR A 117 -3.49 14.34 0.75
C THR A 117 -3.76 15.85 0.71
N ASP A 118 -2.70 16.64 0.66
CA ASP A 118 -2.77 18.08 0.36
C ASP A 118 -2.44 18.39 -1.11
N ASP A 119 -2.09 17.35 -1.88
CA ASP A 119 -1.73 17.47 -3.29
C ASP A 119 -2.32 16.30 -4.11
N PRO A 120 -3.65 16.29 -4.32
CA PRO A 120 -4.31 15.15 -4.96
C PRO A 120 -3.89 14.92 -6.41
N GLU A 121 -3.31 15.89 -7.07
CA GLU A 121 -2.84 15.75 -8.45
C GLU A 121 -1.52 14.98 -8.55
N HIS A 122 -0.70 14.98 -7.49
CA HIS A 122 0.66 14.44 -7.50
C HIS A 122 0.89 13.33 -6.48
N THR A 123 -0.09 12.99 -5.65
CA THR A 123 0.00 11.85 -4.72
C THR A 123 -0.84 10.69 -5.22
N ASP A 124 -0.44 9.46 -4.85
CA ASP A 124 -1.14 8.25 -5.24
C ASP A 124 -2.19 7.83 -4.20
N TYR A 125 -2.41 8.62 -3.19
CA TYR A 125 -3.43 8.39 -2.18
C TYR A 125 -4.32 9.62 -2.00
N LEU A 126 -5.58 9.35 -1.63
CA LEU A 126 -6.52 10.35 -1.14
C LEU A 126 -6.41 10.47 0.38
N VAL A 127 -6.42 9.32 1.05
CA VAL A 127 -6.22 9.19 2.50
C VAL A 127 -5.26 8.05 2.74
N ARG A 128 -4.27 8.25 3.61
CA ARG A 128 -3.34 7.19 4.04
C ARG A 128 -3.53 6.86 5.50
N LEU A 129 -3.31 5.59 5.84
CA LEU A 129 -3.38 5.10 7.21
C LEU A 129 -2.20 4.16 7.45
N PRO A 130 -1.17 4.60 8.20
CA PRO A 130 -0.09 3.71 8.61
C PRO A 130 -0.59 2.58 9.51
N VAL A 131 -0.02 1.38 9.33
CA VAL A 131 -0.39 0.20 10.10
C VAL A 131 0.78 -0.16 11.03
N GLN A 132 0.54 -0.09 12.33
CA GLN A 132 1.54 -0.44 13.34
C GLN A 132 1.33 -1.88 13.76
N VAL A 133 2.28 -2.75 13.41
CA VAL A 133 2.20 -4.18 13.71
C VAL A 133 3.61 -4.78 13.64
N ASP A 134 3.81 -5.89 14.36
CA ASP A 134 5.02 -6.70 14.21
C ASP A 134 4.97 -7.41 12.86
N LEU A 135 5.70 -6.91 11.88
CA LEU A 135 5.59 -7.35 10.48
C LEU A 135 5.85 -8.85 10.29
N PRO A 136 6.86 -9.47 10.92
CA PRO A 136 7.09 -10.91 10.77
C PRO A 136 5.93 -11.79 11.24
N ASP A 137 5.10 -11.30 12.16
CA ASP A 137 3.87 -12.01 12.53
C ASP A 137 2.83 -11.81 11.42
N GLY A 138 2.81 -12.73 10.47
CA GLY A 138 1.95 -12.62 9.29
C GLY A 138 0.47 -12.53 9.62
N ASP A 139 0.00 -13.29 10.61
CA ASP A 139 -1.42 -13.28 11.00
C ASP A 139 -1.80 -11.97 11.69
N ALA A 140 -0.91 -11.42 12.51
CA ALA A 140 -1.11 -10.10 13.11
C ALA A 140 -1.15 -9.01 12.05
N ALA A 141 -0.28 -9.08 11.04
CA ALA A 141 -0.27 -8.14 9.93
C ALA A 141 -1.58 -8.21 9.12
N VAL A 142 -2.06 -9.40 8.83
CA VAL A 142 -3.34 -9.61 8.13
C VAL A 142 -4.48 -8.97 8.91
N ALA A 143 -4.57 -9.24 10.21
CA ALA A 143 -5.63 -8.70 11.06
C ALA A 143 -5.60 -7.16 11.12
N ALA A 144 -4.41 -6.58 11.28
CA ALA A 144 -4.23 -5.13 11.35
C ALA A 144 -4.59 -4.44 10.03
N VAL A 145 -4.16 -5.00 8.91
CA VAL A 145 -4.47 -4.45 7.58
C VAL A 145 -5.97 -4.55 7.29
N LYS A 146 -6.59 -5.67 7.65
CA LYS A 146 -8.04 -5.85 7.47
C LYS A 146 -8.82 -4.76 8.21
N VAL A 147 -8.49 -4.50 9.47
CA VAL A 147 -9.12 -3.44 10.26
C VAL A 147 -8.91 -2.07 9.61
N ALA A 148 -7.70 -1.76 9.19
CA ALA A 148 -7.38 -0.49 8.53
C ALA A 148 -8.15 -0.31 7.23
N ALA A 149 -8.23 -1.37 6.41
CA ALA A 149 -8.95 -1.35 5.15
C ALA A 149 -10.45 -1.12 5.34
N GLU A 150 -11.05 -1.79 6.31
CA GLU A 150 -12.48 -1.62 6.62
C GLU A 150 -12.80 -0.21 7.12
N LYS A 151 -11.93 0.37 7.95
CA LYS A 151 -12.07 1.76 8.40
C LYS A 151 -12.00 2.74 7.23
N LEU A 152 -11.01 2.58 6.35
CA LEU A 152 -10.86 3.46 5.19
C LEU A 152 -12.02 3.31 4.21
N ALA A 153 -12.52 2.11 4.01
CA ALA A 153 -13.63 1.85 3.09
C ALA A 153 -14.89 2.64 3.48
N GLY A 154 -15.09 2.90 4.75
CA GLY A 154 -16.27 3.60 5.27
C GLY A 154 -16.08 5.10 5.52
N VAL A 155 -14.87 5.62 5.38
CA VAL A 155 -14.56 6.96 5.90
C VAL A 155 -15.25 8.10 5.12
N LEU A 156 -15.53 7.90 3.83
CA LEU A 156 -16.12 8.92 2.96
C LEU A 156 -17.57 8.61 2.54
N LEU A 157 -18.09 7.45 2.93
CA LEU A 157 -19.37 6.94 2.41
C LEU A 157 -20.46 6.79 3.47
#